data_9210d710b5fa2d76d6b88f9abb282589
#
_entry.id   9210d710b5fa2d76d6b88f9abb282589
#
_cell.length_a   1.000
_cell.length_b   1.000
_cell.length_c   1.000
_cell.angle_alpha   90.00
_cell.angle_beta   90.00
_cell.angle_gamma   90.00
#
_symmetry.space_group_name_H-M   'P 1'
#
loop_
_entity.id
_entity.type
_entity.pdbx_description
1 polymer ?
#
loop_
_entity_poly.entity_id
_entity_poly.type
_entity_poly.pdbx_seq_one_letter_code
_entity_poly.pdbx_strand_id
1 'polypeptide(L)'
;MNTVFIADDELIIRQGLKCIIDWESLGFSIIGEASNGIDALDYIVREQPDLVLIDIRMPGLLGVDVVKQARDKGFEGHFIILSGFTDFKYAQAAIRYGVDFYLTKPIDEDELLEAVESLKTTLEEQSRQSG
;
A
#
# COMPACT_ATOMS: atom_id res chain seq x y z
N MET A 1 -11.86 1.41 12.57
CA MET A 1 -10.81 2.09 11.81
C MET A 1 -10.37 1.26 10.63
N ASN A 2 -10.03 1.90 9.53
CA ASN A 2 -9.43 1.20 8.40
C ASN A 2 -8.00 0.82 8.73
N THR A 3 -7.55 -0.32 8.22
CA THR A 3 -6.23 -0.86 8.54
C THR A 3 -5.23 -0.62 7.42
N VAL A 4 -3.98 -0.31 7.80
CA VAL A 4 -2.89 -0.02 6.86
C VAL A 4 -1.71 -0.93 7.13
N PHE A 5 -1.12 -1.46 6.07
CA PHE A 5 0.09 -2.25 6.10
C PHE A 5 1.16 -1.59 5.22
N ILE A 6 2.40 -1.53 5.70
CA ILE A 6 3.50 -0.88 4.99
C ILE A 6 4.58 -1.91 4.66
N ALA A 7 4.96 -2.02 3.39
CA ALA A 7 6.02 -2.91 2.93
C ALA A 7 7.09 -2.10 2.19
N ASP A 8 8.28 -2.04 2.75
CA ASP A 8 9.45 -1.37 2.18
C ASP A 8 10.69 -1.95 2.85
N ASP A 9 11.74 -2.23 2.07
CA ASP A 9 12.95 -2.85 2.63
C ASP A 9 13.79 -1.88 3.48
N GLU A 10 13.55 -0.58 3.39
CA GLU A 10 14.27 0.42 4.16
C GLU A 10 13.49 0.84 5.41
N LEU A 11 14.07 0.58 6.58
CA LEU A 11 13.45 0.94 7.85
C LEU A 11 13.14 2.43 7.95
N ILE A 12 14.03 3.28 7.45
CA ILE A 12 13.85 4.73 7.52
C ILE A 12 12.63 5.20 6.71
N ILE A 13 12.36 4.53 5.59
CA ILE A 13 11.18 4.83 4.78
C ILE A 13 9.91 4.42 5.53
N ARG A 14 9.90 3.23 6.11
CA ARG A 14 8.73 2.76 6.88
C ARG A 14 8.44 3.70 8.06
N GLN A 15 9.47 4.10 8.79
CA GLN A 15 9.31 5.04 9.91
C GLN A 15 8.81 6.40 9.42
N GLY A 16 9.37 6.90 8.33
CA GLY A 16 8.94 8.16 7.73
C GLY A 16 7.47 8.15 7.33
N LEU A 17 7.02 7.07 6.70
CA LEU A 17 5.63 6.93 6.28
C LEU A 17 4.65 6.95 7.46
N LYS A 18 5.05 6.39 8.59
CA LYS A 18 4.22 6.41 9.80
C LYS A 18 4.04 7.80 10.38
N CYS A 19 4.99 8.69 10.14
CA CYS A 19 5.04 10.02 10.75
C CYS A 19 4.67 11.16 9.80
N ILE A 20 4.67 10.92 8.49
CA ILE A 20 4.52 11.97 7.49
C ILE A 20 3.11 12.59 7.48
N ILE A 21 2.10 11.79 7.81
CA ILE A 21 0.72 12.27 7.96
C ILE A 21 0.12 11.70 9.25
N ASP A 22 -0.97 12.30 9.70
CA ASP A 22 -1.67 11.82 10.90
C ASP A 22 -2.70 10.76 10.51
N TRP A 23 -2.24 9.52 10.40
CA TRP A 23 -3.08 8.38 10.01
C TRP A 23 -4.30 8.23 10.90
N GLU A 24 -4.11 8.35 12.20
CA GLU A 24 -5.18 8.14 13.18
C GLU A 24 -6.31 9.15 12.99
N SER A 25 -5.99 10.43 12.78
CA SER A 25 -7.00 11.44 12.55
C SER A 25 -7.76 11.23 11.24
N LEU A 26 -7.18 10.51 10.29
CA LEU A 26 -7.81 10.15 9.03
C LEU A 26 -8.63 8.87 9.13
N GLY A 27 -8.66 8.23 10.29
CA GLY A 27 -9.41 6.99 10.49
C GLY A 27 -8.66 5.72 10.10
N PHE A 28 -7.32 5.79 10.04
CA PHE A 28 -6.48 4.65 9.70
C PHE A 28 -5.59 4.23 10.86
N SER A 29 -5.41 2.92 11.00
CA SER A 29 -4.50 2.33 11.98
C SER A 29 -3.45 1.50 11.24
N ILE A 30 -2.17 1.79 11.48
CA ILE A 30 -1.08 0.99 10.90
C ILE A 30 -0.93 -0.27 11.72
N ILE A 31 -1.24 -1.42 11.12
CA ILE A 31 -1.31 -2.70 11.84
C ILE A 31 -0.08 -3.58 11.66
N GLY A 32 0.77 -3.26 10.71
CA GLY A 32 1.97 -4.05 10.50
C GLY A 32 2.87 -3.51 9.41
N GLU A 33 4.04 -4.11 9.29
CA GLU A 33 5.01 -3.76 8.26
C GLU A 33 5.87 -4.96 7.90
N ALA A 34 6.46 -4.93 6.70
CA ALA A 34 7.37 -5.95 6.24
C ALA A 34 8.53 -5.31 5.48
N SER A 35 9.68 -6.00 5.45
CA SER A 35 10.88 -5.53 4.77
C SER A 35 11.22 -6.33 3.51
N ASN A 36 10.40 -7.29 3.14
CA ASN A 36 10.61 -8.11 1.95
C ASN A 36 9.25 -8.54 1.37
N GLY A 37 9.28 -8.98 0.12
CA GLY A 37 8.06 -9.29 -0.61
C GLY A 37 7.36 -10.56 -0.14
N ILE A 38 8.11 -11.56 0.31
CA ILE A 38 7.54 -12.83 0.76
C ILE A 38 6.72 -12.63 2.04
N ASP A 39 7.30 -11.93 3.03
CA ASP A 39 6.59 -11.61 4.27
C ASP A 39 5.40 -10.68 4.00
N ALA A 40 5.57 -9.72 3.07
CA ALA A 40 4.49 -8.82 2.70
C ALA A 40 3.28 -9.59 2.14
N LEU A 41 3.53 -10.50 1.20
CA LEU A 41 2.46 -11.30 0.61
C LEU A 41 1.74 -12.14 1.66
N ASP A 42 2.50 -12.83 2.52
CA ASP A 42 1.93 -13.65 3.59
C ASP A 42 1.03 -12.81 4.51
N TYR A 43 1.51 -11.65 4.91
CA TYR A 43 0.74 -10.75 5.79
C TYR A 43 -0.55 -10.28 5.12
N ILE A 44 -0.47 -9.83 3.89
CA ILE A 44 -1.62 -9.31 3.14
C ILE A 44 -2.72 -10.36 3.02
N VAL A 45 -2.35 -11.57 2.66
CA VAL A 45 -3.31 -12.67 2.47
C VAL A 45 -3.93 -13.09 3.81
N ARG A 46 -3.13 -13.13 4.86
CA ARG A 46 -3.58 -13.56 6.19
C ARG A 46 -4.43 -12.50 6.89
N GLU A 47 -3.98 -11.25 6.89
CA GLU A 47 -4.59 -10.20 7.69
C GLU A 47 -5.57 -9.31 6.91
N GLN A 48 -5.54 -9.32 5.60
CA GLN A 48 -6.47 -8.58 4.73
C GLN A 48 -6.59 -7.10 5.12
N PRO A 49 -5.47 -6.34 5.11
CA PRO A 49 -5.55 -4.90 5.43
C PRO A 49 -6.41 -4.15 4.40
N ASP A 50 -6.96 -3.02 4.81
CA ASP A 50 -7.76 -2.18 3.89
C ASP A 50 -6.87 -1.46 2.89
N LEU A 51 -5.69 -1.05 3.30
CA LEU A 51 -4.73 -0.30 2.48
C LEU A 51 -3.33 -0.86 2.66
N VAL A 52 -2.62 -1.04 1.55
CA VAL A 52 -1.22 -1.47 1.53
C VAL A 52 -0.39 -0.40 0.83
N LEU A 53 0.64 0.11 1.51
CA LEU A 53 1.69 0.90 0.87
C LEU A 53 2.86 -0.04 0.59
N ILE A 54 3.25 -0.16 -0.67
CA ILE A 54 4.24 -1.18 -1.05
C ILE A 54 5.29 -0.64 -2.01
N ASP A 55 6.57 -0.84 -1.65
CA ASP A 55 7.70 -0.53 -2.51
C ASP A 55 7.83 -1.59 -3.61
N ILE A 56 8.29 -1.17 -4.78
CA ILE A 56 8.50 -2.08 -5.90
C ILE A 56 9.70 -2.98 -5.68
N ARG A 57 10.82 -2.40 -5.21
CA ARG A 57 12.08 -3.16 -5.08
C ARG A 57 12.29 -3.63 -3.65
N MET A 58 11.96 -4.90 -3.45
CA MET A 58 12.18 -5.56 -2.16
C MET A 58 12.85 -6.92 -2.37
N PRO A 59 13.66 -7.38 -1.42
CA PRO A 59 14.19 -8.74 -1.49
C PRO A 59 13.07 -9.79 -1.50
N GLY A 60 13.37 -10.92 -2.09
CA GLY A 60 12.48 -12.07 -2.12
C GLY A 60 11.41 -12.03 -3.19
N LEU A 61 10.67 -10.94 -3.31
CA LEU A 61 9.60 -10.81 -4.29
C LEU A 61 9.39 -9.31 -4.58
N LEU A 62 9.34 -8.94 -5.86
CA LEU A 62 9.08 -7.56 -6.25
C LEU A 62 7.67 -7.13 -5.83
N GLY A 63 7.51 -5.84 -5.50
CA GLY A 63 6.22 -5.32 -5.09
C GLY A 63 5.10 -5.59 -6.09
N VAL A 64 5.39 -5.48 -7.39
CA VAL A 64 4.38 -5.77 -8.43
C VAL A 64 3.95 -7.24 -8.42
N ASP A 65 4.85 -8.15 -8.08
CA ASP A 65 4.53 -9.57 -7.97
C ASP A 65 3.71 -9.85 -6.70
N VAL A 66 3.98 -9.12 -5.62
CA VAL A 66 3.16 -9.19 -4.41
C VAL A 66 1.73 -8.78 -4.72
N VAL A 67 1.55 -7.66 -5.43
CA VAL A 67 0.21 -7.19 -5.84
C VAL A 67 -0.50 -8.25 -6.67
N LYS A 68 0.16 -8.78 -7.70
CA LYS A 68 -0.41 -9.80 -8.57
C LYS A 68 -0.83 -11.04 -7.78
N GLN A 69 0.07 -11.57 -6.96
CA GLN A 69 -0.19 -12.81 -6.23
C GLN A 69 -1.25 -12.61 -5.14
N ALA A 70 -1.28 -11.44 -4.50
CA ALA A 70 -2.33 -11.12 -3.54
C ALA A 70 -3.70 -11.10 -4.22
N ARG A 71 -3.79 -10.47 -5.40
CA ARG A 71 -5.03 -10.46 -6.18
C ARG A 71 -5.46 -11.87 -6.57
N ASP A 72 -4.52 -12.69 -7.03
CA ASP A 72 -4.79 -14.08 -7.41
C ASP A 72 -5.33 -14.91 -6.23
N LYS A 73 -4.98 -14.53 -5.01
CA LYS A 73 -5.45 -15.17 -3.77
C LYS A 73 -6.72 -14.54 -3.19
N GLY A 74 -7.31 -13.60 -3.92
CA GLY A 74 -8.59 -13.01 -3.53
C GLY A 74 -8.53 -11.75 -2.70
N PHE A 75 -7.36 -11.15 -2.53
CA PHE A 75 -7.24 -9.88 -1.81
C PHE A 75 -7.92 -8.75 -2.58
N GLU A 76 -8.84 -8.06 -1.93
CA GLU A 76 -9.64 -6.98 -2.53
C GLU A 76 -9.34 -5.59 -1.95
N GLY A 77 -8.35 -5.47 -1.08
CA GLY A 77 -7.95 -4.19 -0.50
C GLY A 77 -7.29 -3.27 -1.51
N HIS A 78 -6.84 -2.12 -1.03
CA HIS A 78 -6.28 -1.08 -1.87
C HIS A 78 -4.76 -1.04 -1.79
N PHE A 79 -4.13 -0.64 -2.89
CA PHE A 79 -2.68 -0.49 -2.97
C PHE A 79 -2.27 0.91 -3.35
N ILE A 80 -1.27 1.44 -2.65
CA ILE A 80 -0.48 2.60 -3.09
C ILE A 80 0.92 2.09 -3.34
N ILE A 81 1.41 2.20 -4.58
CA ILE A 81 2.77 1.80 -4.92
C ILE A 81 3.74 2.94 -4.67
N LEU A 82 4.86 2.62 -4.02
CA LEU A 82 5.97 3.54 -3.78
C LEU A 82 7.11 3.10 -4.69
N SER A 83 7.64 4.00 -5.50
CA SER A 83 8.68 3.59 -6.43
C SER A 83 9.79 4.61 -6.56
N GLY A 84 10.99 4.12 -6.89
CA GLY A 84 12.08 4.96 -7.30
C GLY A 84 11.86 5.47 -8.72
N PHE A 85 12.65 6.47 -9.11
CA PHE A 85 12.56 7.12 -10.40
C PHE A 85 12.65 6.17 -11.60
N THR A 86 13.38 5.05 -11.45
CA THR A 86 13.66 4.13 -12.55
C THR A 86 12.67 2.96 -12.64
N ASP A 87 11.65 2.90 -11.80
CA ASP A 87 10.78 1.74 -11.68
C ASP A 87 9.43 1.88 -12.41
N PHE A 88 9.32 2.84 -13.30
CA PHE A 88 8.07 3.16 -14.00
C PHE A 88 7.45 1.97 -14.74
N LYS A 89 8.27 1.14 -15.37
CA LYS A 89 7.77 -0.03 -16.11
C LYS A 89 7.08 -1.03 -15.19
N TYR A 90 7.62 -1.23 -14.00
CA TYR A 90 7.02 -2.13 -13.00
C TYR A 90 5.69 -1.58 -12.51
N ALA A 91 5.63 -0.26 -12.30
CA ALA A 91 4.39 0.38 -11.85
C ALA A 91 3.29 0.24 -12.89
N GLN A 92 3.61 0.37 -14.18
CA GLN A 92 2.64 0.18 -15.26
C GLN A 92 2.06 -1.23 -15.24
N ALA A 93 2.90 -2.24 -15.00
CA ALA A 93 2.44 -3.63 -14.91
C ALA A 93 1.45 -3.81 -13.76
N ALA A 94 1.62 -3.10 -12.66
CA ALA A 94 0.75 -3.21 -11.49
C ALA A 94 -0.66 -2.62 -11.73
N ILE A 95 -0.81 -1.69 -12.66
CA ILE A 95 -2.11 -1.08 -12.96
C ILE A 95 -3.15 -2.14 -13.33
N ARG A 96 -2.75 -3.21 -14.01
CA ARG A 96 -3.65 -4.31 -14.39
C ARG A 96 -4.29 -5.00 -13.19
N TYR A 97 -3.68 -4.89 -12.02
CA TYR A 97 -4.13 -5.60 -10.83
C TYR A 97 -4.86 -4.68 -9.84
N GLY A 98 -5.31 -3.52 -10.32
CA GLY A 98 -6.14 -2.64 -9.53
C GLY A 98 -5.41 -1.83 -8.46
N VAL A 99 -4.20 -1.36 -8.77
CA VAL A 99 -3.47 -0.43 -7.92
C VAL A 99 -4.15 0.94 -8.01
N ASP A 100 -4.38 1.57 -6.87
CA ASP A 100 -5.13 2.82 -6.81
C ASP A 100 -4.27 4.05 -7.06
N PHE A 101 -3.05 4.07 -6.51
CA PHE A 101 -2.14 5.21 -6.64
C PHE A 101 -0.71 4.74 -6.77
N TYR A 102 0.10 5.59 -7.38
CA TYR A 102 1.51 5.39 -7.59
C TYR A 102 2.23 6.67 -7.17
N LEU A 103 3.12 6.57 -6.21
CA LEU A 103 3.87 7.72 -5.70
C LEU A 103 5.36 7.50 -5.89
N THR A 104 6.05 8.53 -6.40
CA THR A 104 7.50 8.47 -6.64
C THR A 104 8.26 8.93 -5.39
N LYS A 105 9.30 8.20 -5.03
CA LYS A 105 10.20 8.59 -3.93
C LYS A 105 11.10 9.77 -4.36
N PRO A 106 11.39 10.72 -3.48
CA PRO A 106 10.93 10.79 -2.10
C PRO A 106 9.45 11.14 -2.01
N ILE A 107 8.74 10.52 -1.06
CA ILE A 107 7.30 10.66 -0.94
C ILE A 107 6.94 12.07 -0.47
N ASP A 108 6.09 12.75 -1.23
CA ASP A 108 5.59 14.07 -0.89
C ASP A 108 4.39 13.94 0.06
N GLU A 109 4.41 14.70 1.14
CA GLU A 109 3.35 14.69 2.15
C GLU A 109 1.98 14.96 1.55
N ASP A 110 1.88 15.99 0.72
CA ASP A 110 0.59 16.39 0.12
C ASP A 110 0.05 15.34 -0.84
N GLU A 111 0.92 14.72 -1.64
CA GLU A 111 0.52 13.66 -2.55
C GLU A 111 0.01 12.43 -1.80
N LEU A 112 0.69 12.05 -0.74
CA LEU A 112 0.26 10.91 0.08
C LEU A 112 -1.06 11.23 0.78
N LEU A 113 -1.18 12.42 1.36
CA LEU A 113 -2.40 12.84 2.04
C LEU A 113 -3.60 12.82 1.09
N GLU A 114 -3.43 13.36 -0.10
CA GLU A 114 -4.48 13.37 -1.12
C GLU A 114 -4.91 11.94 -1.50
N ALA A 115 -3.95 11.05 -1.71
CA ALA A 115 -4.24 9.65 -2.04
C ALA A 115 -4.99 8.96 -0.91
N VAL A 116 -4.55 9.14 0.33
CA VAL A 116 -5.18 8.52 1.50
C VAL A 116 -6.59 9.07 1.72
N GLU A 117 -6.79 10.37 1.56
CA GLU A 117 -8.13 10.96 1.69
C GLU A 117 -9.10 10.43 0.62
N SER A 118 -8.61 10.26 -0.60
CA SER A 118 -9.40 9.66 -1.68
C SER A 118 -9.80 8.23 -1.34
N LEU A 119 -8.87 7.43 -0.82
CA LEU A 119 -9.15 6.04 -0.43
C LEU A 119 -10.06 5.96 0.79
N LYS A 120 -9.96 6.91 1.71
CA LYS A 120 -10.88 6.99 2.84
C LYS A 120 -12.32 7.12 2.34
N THR A 121 -12.56 7.99 1.38
CA THR A 121 -13.88 8.16 0.78
C THR A 121 -14.36 6.88 0.11
N THR A 122 -13.48 6.23 -0.66
CA THR A 122 -13.79 4.95 -1.32
C THR A 122 -14.16 3.88 -0.30
N LEU A 123 -13.39 3.76 0.78
CA LEU A 123 -13.65 2.76 1.82
C LEU A 123 -14.96 3.04 2.57
N GLU A 124 -15.30 4.29 2.79
CA GLU A 124 -16.56 4.67 3.41
C GLU A 124 -17.75 4.28 2.52
N GLU A 125 -17.62 4.51 1.21
CA GLU A 125 -18.65 4.12 0.24
C GLU A 125 -18.81 2.61 0.16
N GLN A 126 -17.71 1.86 0.15
CA GLN A 126 -17.73 0.41 0.13
C GLN A 126 -18.38 -0.17 1.39
N SER A 127 -18.10 0.43 2.55
CA SER A 127 -18.71 0.03 3.81
C SER A 127 -20.22 0.25 3.80
N ARG A 128 -20.71 1.35 3.23
CA ARG A 128 -22.13 1.62 3.10
C ARG A 128 -22.83 0.63 2.16
N GLN A 129 -22.17 0.24 1.07
CA GLN A 129 -22.73 -0.70 0.10
C GLN A 129 -22.79 -2.13 0.65
N SER A 130 -21.84 -2.49 1.49
CA SER A 130 -21.77 -3.83 2.06
C SER A 130 -22.62 -3.99 3.33
N GLY A 131 -23.08 -2.91 3.84
CA GLY A 131 -23.90 -2.88 5.04
C GLY A 131 -25.35 -2.77 4.72
#